data_a8659c61f85f0fe9c4669e7b0ee54271
#
_entry.id   a8659c61f85f0fe9c4669e7b0ee54271
#
_cell.length_a   1.000
_cell.length_b   1.000
_cell.length_c   1.000
_cell.angle_alpha   90.00
_cell.angle_beta   90.00
_cell.angle_gamma   90.00
#
_symmetry.space_group_name_H-M   'P 1'
#
loop_
_entity.id
_entity.type
_entity.pdbx_description
1 polymer ?
#
loop_
_entity_poly.entity_id
_entity_poly.type
_entity_poly.pdbx_seq_one_letter_code
_entity_poly.pdbx_strand_id
1 'polypeptide(L)'
;MGREGKSIRRDMERILIVEDNAFFLQFLKETLHSRFPSVDILEAANGEEALQKIRIFPPDIIFMDLRLPGENGLELTKKIKAQYPNIIVVILTNYDLPEYREAAYQCRANHFLLKDSFLEMINSFLPNRMIDQDDSHSKESS
;
A
#
# COMPACT_ATOMS: atom_id res chain seq x y z
N MET A 1 -12.39 21.84 15.77
CA MET A 1 -13.02 21.43 15.35
C MET A 1 -13.00 20.06 15.33
N GLY A 2 -13.71 19.51 15.52
CA GLY A 2 -13.74 18.16 15.59
C GLY A 2 -13.25 17.44 14.44
N ARG A 3 -12.95 18.12 13.43
CA ARG A 3 -12.56 17.48 12.36
C ARG A 3 -11.33 16.78 12.52
N GLU A 4 -10.54 17.10 13.44
CA GLU A 4 -9.34 16.46 13.61
C GLU A 4 -9.61 15.07 14.00
N GLY A 5 -10.48 14.83 14.86
CA GLY A 5 -10.77 13.50 15.29
C GLY A 5 -11.23 12.66 14.16
N LYS A 6 -12.01 13.25 13.29
CA LYS A 6 -12.47 12.52 12.21
C LYS A 6 -11.39 12.09 11.33
N SER A 7 -10.46 12.91 11.05
CA SER A 7 -9.47 12.53 10.10
C SER A 7 -8.62 11.40 10.64
N ILE A 8 -8.47 11.29 11.90
CA ILE A 8 -7.68 10.23 12.45
C ILE A 8 -8.37 8.92 12.33
N ARG A 9 -9.66 8.91 12.51
CA ARG A 9 -10.36 7.70 12.49
C ARG A 9 -11.03 7.36 11.23
N ARG A 10 -10.93 8.16 10.24
CA ARG A 10 -11.64 7.94 9.05
C ARG A 10 -11.10 6.74 8.32
N ASP A 11 -11.90 6.13 7.57
CA ASP A 11 -11.53 5.01 6.77
C ASP A 11 -10.61 5.42 5.67
N MET A 12 -9.89 4.47 5.13
CA MET A 12 -9.09 4.70 3.99
C MET A 12 -9.97 5.06 2.82
N GLU A 13 -9.59 6.03 2.05
CA GLU A 13 -10.37 6.46 0.91
C GLU A 13 -9.74 6.11 -0.42
N ARG A 14 -8.43 6.07 -0.51
CA ARG A 14 -7.79 5.87 -1.80
C ARG A 14 -6.50 5.08 -1.67
N ILE A 15 -6.32 4.12 -2.55
CA ILE A 15 -5.12 3.29 -2.59
C ILE A 15 -4.52 3.44 -3.97
N LEU A 16 -3.20 3.58 -4.05
CA LEU A 16 -2.50 3.58 -5.31
C LEU A 16 -1.66 2.30 -5.38
N ILE A 17 -1.75 1.59 -6.48
CA ILE A 17 -0.92 0.41 -6.69
C ILE A 17 0.07 0.73 -7.79
N VAL A 18 1.37 0.62 -7.50
CA VAL A 18 2.42 0.87 -8.48
C VAL A 18 3.01 -0.48 -8.84
N GLU A 19 2.60 -1.02 -9.96
CA GLU A 19 2.92 -2.38 -10.34
C GLU A 19 2.78 -2.53 -11.85
N ASP A 20 3.77 -3.12 -12.51
CA ASP A 20 3.66 -3.27 -13.96
C ASP A 20 3.27 -4.68 -14.38
N ASN A 21 3.22 -5.64 -13.47
CA ASN A 21 2.79 -6.98 -13.81
C ASN A 21 1.26 -7.03 -13.80
N ALA A 22 0.66 -7.22 -14.95
CA ALA A 22 -0.79 -7.13 -15.09
C ALA A 22 -1.55 -8.15 -14.23
N PHE A 23 -1.02 -9.34 -14.09
CA PHE A 23 -1.71 -10.35 -13.31
C PHE A 23 -1.72 -10.00 -11.83
N PHE A 24 -0.58 -9.58 -11.30
CA PHE A 24 -0.52 -9.26 -9.89
C PHE A 24 -1.32 -8.00 -9.61
N LEU A 25 -1.29 -7.04 -10.52
CA LEU A 25 -2.08 -5.83 -10.37
C LEU A 25 -3.56 -6.17 -10.27
N GLN A 26 -4.05 -7.03 -11.15
CA GLN A 26 -5.44 -7.39 -11.13
C GLN A 26 -5.79 -8.15 -9.85
N PHE A 27 -4.91 -9.03 -9.42
CA PHE A 27 -5.11 -9.76 -8.18
C PHE A 27 -5.21 -8.80 -6.99
N LEU A 28 -4.33 -7.81 -6.93
CA LEU A 28 -4.37 -6.84 -5.85
C LEU A 28 -5.67 -6.05 -5.89
N LYS A 29 -6.05 -5.59 -7.08
CA LYS A 29 -7.26 -4.80 -7.19
C LYS A 29 -8.48 -5.58 -6.73
N GLU A 30 -8.59 -6.82 -7.16
CA GLU A 30 -9.74 -7.61 -6.80
C GLU A 30 -9.74 -7.91 -5.31
N THR A 31 -8.59 -8.22 -4.76
CA THR A 31 -8.50 -8.52 -3.34
C THR A 31 -8.86 -7.30 -2.51
N LEU A 32 -8.31 -6.15 -2.86
CA LEU A 32 -8.58 -4.95 -2.09
C LEU A 32 -10.02 -4.51 -2.24
N HIS A 33 -10.58 -4.62 -3.44
CA HIS A 33 -11.94 -4.21 -3.64
C HIS A 33 -12.91 -5.12 -2.88
N SER A 34 -12.60 -6.39 -2.82
CA SER A 34 -13.44 -7.32 -2.12
C SER A 34 -13.44 -7.02 -0.63
N ARG A 35 -12.30 -6.60 -0.11
CA ARG A 35 -12.18 -6.35 1.28
C ARG A 35 -12.64 -4.96 1.67
N PHE A 36 -12.40 -3.99 0.83
CA PHE A 36 -12.74 -2.59 1.10
C PHE A 36 -13.50 -2.00 -0.07
N PRO A 37 -14.79 -2.34 -0.20
CA PRO A 37 -15.53 -1.98 -1.42
C PRO A 37 -15.66 -0.50 -1.69
N SER A 38 -15.52 0.33 -0.67
CA SER A 38 -15.69 1.75 -0.86
C SER A 38 -14.43 2.51 -1.20
N VAL A 39 -13.31 1.81 -1.27
CA VAL A 39 -12.04 2.49 -1.50
C VAL A 39 -11.79 2.67 -2.98
N ASP A 40 -11.31 3.86 -3.37
CA ASP A 40 -10.90 4.10 -4.74
C ASP A 40 -9.54 3.48 -4.94
N ILE A 41 -9.35 2.73 -6.02
CA ILE A 41 -8.08 2.12 -6.31
C ILE A 41 -7.54 2.67 -7.60
N LEU A 42 -6.37 3.30 -7.54
CA LEU A 42 -5.69 3.84 -8.70
C LEU A 42 -4.50 2.97 -9.03
N GLU A 43 -4.06 3.01 -10.25
CA GLU A 43 -2.93 2.20 -10.71
C GLU A 43 -1.91 3.04 -11.41
N ALA A 44 -0.67 2.63 -11.33
CA ALA A 44 0.41 3.24 -12.07
C ALA A 44 1.37 2.13 -12.45
N ALA A 45 1.86 2.13 -13.66
CA ALA A 45 2.77 1.09 -14.13
C ALA A 45 4.23 1.47 -13.98
N ASN A 46 4.51 2.71 -13.65
CA ASN A 46 5.89 3.16 -13.50
C ASN A 46 5.92 4.38 -12.60
N GLY A 47 7.13 4.87 -12.35
CA GLY A 47 7.30 5.96 -11.40
C GLY A 47 6.70 7.27 -11.85
N GLU A 48 6.78 7.55 -13.14
CA GLU A 48 6.26 8.80 -13.63
C GLU A 48 4.75 8.86 -13.46
N GLU A 49 4.07 7.77 -13.82
CA GLU A 49 2.63 7.71 -13.63
C GLU A 49 2.27 7.81 -12.16
N ALA A 50 3.07 7.16 -11.32
CA ALA A 50 2.79 7.18 -9.89
C ALA A 50 2.85 8.61 -9.35
N LEU A 51 3.90 9.34 -9.71
CA LEU A 51 4.04 10.69 -9.20
C LEU A 51 2.93 11.61 -9.71
N GLN A 52 2.49 11.41 -10.93
CA GLN A 52 1.40 12.19 -11.45
C GLN A 52 0.12 11.90 -10.70
N LYS A 53 -0.17 10.63 -10.46
CA LYS A 53 -1.40 10.28 -9.76
C LYS A 53 -1.39 10.77 -8.32
N ILE A 54 -0.26 10.68 -7.65
CA ILE A 54 -0.17 11.15 -6.27
C ILE A 54 -0.46 12.65 -6.22
N ARG A 55 0.04 13.40 -7.19
CA ARG A 55 -0.15 14.83 -7.18
C ARG A 55 -1.61 15.21 -7.35
N ILE A 56 -2.31 14.49 -8.21
CA ILE A 56 -3.70 14.82 -8.50
C ILE A 56 -4.66 14.19 -7.51
N PHE A 57 -4.40 12.94 -7.12
CA PHE A 57 -5.27 12.20 -6.23
C PHE A 57 -4.43 11.58 -5.13
N PRO A 58 -4.06 12.33 -4.10
CA PRO A 58 -3.17 11.79 -3.05
C PRO A 58 -3.78 10.56 -2.39
N PRO A 59 -3.08 9.45 -2.38
CA PRO A 59 -3.62 8.24 -1.77
C PRO A 59 -3.29 8.18 -0.29
N ASP A 60 -3.98 7.32 0.41
CA ASP A 60 -3.68 7.06 1.82
C ASP A 60 -2.59 6.02 1.94
N ILE A 61 -2.60 5.03 1.05
CA ILE A 61 -1.63 3.96 1.06
C ILE A 61 -1.17 3.68 -0.36
N ILE A 62 0.10 3.41 -0.53
CA ILE A 62 0.66 3.01 -1.81
C ILE A 62 1.24 1.62 -1.65
N PHE A 63 0.85 0.71 -2.54
CA PHE A 63 1.50 -0.59 -2.63
C PHE A 63 2.50 -0.47 -3.77
N MET A 64 3.78 -0.65 -3.47
CA MET A 64 4.86 -0.34 -4.38
C MET A 64 5.67 -1.58 -4.72
N ASP A 65 5.75 -1.92 -6.00
CA ASP A 65 6.61 -2.99 -6.41
C ASP A 65 8.06 -2.53 -6.33
N LEU A 66 8.94 -3.44 -5.99
CA LEU A 66 10.34 -3.10 -5.87
C LEU A 66 10.96 -2.85 -7.24
N ARG A 67 10.58 -3.61 -8.24
CA ARG A 67 11.14 -3.48 -9.57
C ARG A 67 10.14 -2.92 -10.53
N LEU A 68 10.42 -1.74 -11.02
CA LEU A 68 9.54 -1.06 -11.96
C LEU A 68 10.32 -0.73 -13.21
N PRO A 69 9.65 -0.58 -14.35
CA PRO A 69 10.35 -0.23 -15.58
C PRO A 69 11.04 1.12 -15.41
N GLY A 70 12.34 1.12 -15.65
CA GLY A 70 13.08 2.36 -15.63
C GLY A 70 13.31 2.98 -14.28
N GLU A 71 12.84 2.36 -13.23
CA GLU A 71 13.03 2.97 -11.93
C GLU A 71 12.90 1.92 -10.82
N ASN A 72 13.67 2.12 -9.78
CA ASN A 72 13.65 1.24 -8.64
C ASN A 72 12.58 1.72 -7.67
N GLY A 73 11.76 0.80 -7.18
CA GLY A 73 10.69 1.17 -6.25
C GLY A 73 11.19 1.77 -4.96
N LEU A 74 12.41 1.43 -4.54
CA LEU A 74 12.96 2.03 -3.33
C LEU A 74 13.30 3.49 -3.55
N GLU A 75 13.87 3.82 -4.70
CA GLU A 75 14.17 5.21 -4.99
C GLU A 75 12.90 6.02 -5.13
N LEU A 76 11.90 5.43 -5.74
CA LEU A 76 10.63 6.11 -5.88
C LEU A 76 9.99 6.34 -4.51
N THR A 77 10.09 5.36 -3.62
CA THR A 77 9.56 5.49 -2.26
C THR A 77 10.26 6.65 -1.55
N LYS A 78 11.56 6.76 -1.72
CA LYS A 78 12.29 7.83 -1.08
C LYS A 78 11.78 9.18 -1.55
N LYS A 79 11.56 9.34 -2.85
CA LYS A 79 11.04 10.58 -3.39
C LYS A 79 9.66 10.89 -2.85
N ILE A 80 8.80 9.87 -2.80
CA ILE A 80 7.45 10.07 -2.34
C ILE A 80 7.43 10.46 -0.87
N LYS A 81 8.19 9.75 -0.04
CA LYS A 81 8.17 10.05 1.39
C LYS A 81 8.79 11.40 1.70
N ALA A 82 9.67 11.89 0.85
CA ALA A 82 10.26 13.20 1.06
C ALA A 82 9.21 14.30 0.85
N GLN A 83 8.31 14.12 -0.09
CA GLN A 83 7.29 15.11 -0.37
C GLN A 83 5.98 14.87 0.36
N TYR A 84 5.66 13.62 0.62
CA TYR A 84 4.38 13.25 1.22
C TYR A 84 4.63 12.29 2.39
N PRO A 85 5.19 12.78 3.48
CA PRO A 85 5.61 11.88 4.57
C PRO A 85 4.48 11.13 5.24
N ASN A 86 3.25 11.60 5.09
CA ASN A 86 2.13 10.93 5.74
C ASN A 86 1.49 9.83 4.92
N ILE A 87 1.88 9.68 3.68
CA ILE A 87 1.35 8.59 2.87
C ILE A 87 2.04 7.32 3.31
N ILE A 88 1.28 6.28 3.56
CA ILE A 88 1.85 5.00 3.96
C ILE A 88 2.32 4.27 2.70
N VAL A 89 3.57 3.86 2.67
CA VAL A 89 4.10 3.12 1.54
C VAL A 89 4.44 1.72 1.98
N VAL A 90 3.87 0.74 1.29
CA VAL A 90 4.08 -0.67 1.56
C VAL A 90 4.81 -1.26 0.36
N ILE A 91 6.03 -1.73 0.56
CA ILE A 91 6.77 -2.37 -0.53
C ILE A 91 6.28 -3.80 -0.64
N LEU A 92 5.93 -4.22 -1.86
CA LEU A 92 5.54 -5.59 -2.11
C LEU A 92 6.54 -6.19 -3.07
N THR A 93 7.11 -7.33 -2.73
CA THR A 93 8.13 -7.92 -3.57
C THR A 93 8.10 -9.44 -3.49
N ASN A 94 8.68 -10.09 -4.50
CA ASN A 94 8.83 -11.53 -4.46
C ASN A 94 10.14 -11.92 -3.78
N TYR A 95 10.98 -10.94 -3.46
CA TYR A 95 12.33 -11.23 -2.97
C TYR A 95 12.49 -10.91 -1.50
N ASP A 96 12.67 -11.95 -0.69
CA ASP A 96 12.83 -11.78 0.75
C ASP A 96 14.30 -11.78 1.08
N LEU A 97 14.98 -10.69 0.73
CA LEU A 97 16.39 -10.57 1.02
C LEU A 97 16.57 -9.51 2.09
N PRO A 98 17.42 -9.78 3.08
CA PRO A 98 17.61 -8.82 4.17
C PRO A 98 18.07 -7.45 3.68
N GLU A 99 18.90 -7.41 2.65
CA GLU A 99 19.39 -6.13 2.16
C GLU A 99 18.25 -5.32 1.56
N TYR A 100 17.27 -5.95 0.94
CA TYR A 100 16.16 -5.22 0.40
C TYR A 100 15.27 -4.68 1.52
N ARG A 101 15.08 -5.48 2.56
CA ARG A 101 14.24 -5.07 3.67
C ARG A 101 14.87 -3.87 4.38
N GLU A 102 16.18 -3.92 4.58
CA GLU A 102 16.84 -2.84 5.23
C GLU A 102 16.82 -1.58 4.37
N ALA A 103 17.04 -1.73 3.07
CA ALA A 103 16.99 -0.60 2.18
C ALA A 103 15.61 0.04 2.16
N ALA A 104 14.57 -0.77 2.26
CA ALA A 104 13.21 -0.24 2.29
C ALA A 104 13.00 0.65 3.50
N TYR A 105 13.48 0.23 4.66
CA TYR A 105 13.31 1.06 5.84
C TYR A 105 14.17 2.32 5.76
N GLN A 106 15.33 2.23 5.13
CA GLN A 106 16.15 3.42 4.98
C GLN A 106 15.49 4.42 4.05
N CYS A 107 14.65 3.96 3.13
CA CYS A 107 13.90 4.84 2.27
C CYS A 107 12.63 5.32 2.92
N ARG A 108 12.42 4.92 4.19
CA ARG A 108 11.25 5.31 4.97
C ARG A 108 9.97 4.63 4.55
N ALA A 109 10.06 3.48 3.90
CA ALA A 109 8.86 2.69 3.64
C ALA A 109 8.26 2.28 4.98
N ASN A 110 6.97 2.24 5.06
CA ASN A 110 6.29 1.88 6.29
C ASN A 110 6.27 0.39 6.51
N HIS A 111 6.16 -0.39 5.45
CA HIS A 111 6.12 -1.85 5.54
C HIS A 111 6.81 -2.48 4.35
N PHE A 112 7.35 -3.66 4.57
CA PHE A 112 8.00 -4.43 3.51
C PHE A 112 7.40 -5.82 3.58
N LEU A 113 6.65 -6.22 2.55
CA LEU A 113 5.92 -7.46 2.56
C LEU A 113 6.21 -8.29 1.32
N LEU A 114 6.06 -9.59 1.47
CA LEU A 114 6.22 -10.47 0.32
C LEU A 114 4.88 -10.61 -0.38
N LYS A 115 4.91 -10.68 -1.69
CA LYS A 115 3.68 -10.79 -2.44
C LYS A 115 2.90 -12.05 -2.08
N ASP A 116 3.61 -13.12 -1.71
CA ASP A 116 2.96 -14.35 -1.34
C ASP A 116 2.13 -14.23 -0.08
N SER A 117 2.52 -13.34 0.81
CA SER A 117 1.84 -13.20 2.09
C SER A 117 0.90 -12.03 2.12
N PHE A 118 0.59 -11.51 0.96
CA PHE A 118 -0.18 -10.27 0.89
C PHE A 118 -1.47 -10.30 1.69
N LEU A 119 -2.24 -11.37 1.57
CA LEU A 119 -3.50 -11.44 2.28
C LEU A 119 -3.35 -11.40 3.78
N GLU A 120 -2.39 -12.10 4.31
CA GLU A 120 -2.17 -12.09 5.73
C GLU A 120 -1.76 -10.72 6.20
N MET A 121 -0.93 -10.08 5.42
CA MET A 121 -0.40 -8.80 5.82
C MET A 121 -1.44 -7.71 5.81
N ILE A 122 -2.35 -7.76 4.88
CA ILE A 122 -3.39 -6.77 4.81
C ILE A 122 -4.17 -6.75 6.10
N ASN A 123 -4.46 -7.92 6.64
CA ASN A 123 -5.26 -7.98 7.84
C ASN A 123 -4.54 -7.43 9.06
N SER A 124 -3.23 -7.34 9.02
CA SER A 124 -2.53 -6.90 10.21
C SER A 124 -2.20 -5.43 10.23
N PHE A 125 -2.15 -4.74 9.09
CA PHE A 125 -1.76 -3.34 9.16
C PHE A 125 -2.76 -2.34 8.62
N LEU A 126 -3.86 -2.79 8.05
CA LEU A 126 -4.84 -1.84 7.58
C LEU A 126 -5.73 -1.38 8.74
N PRO A 127 -6.46 -0.32 8.56
CA PRO A 127 -7.21 0.28 9.65
C PRO A 127 -8.11 -0.68 10.38
N ASN A 128 -8.09 -0.63 11.67
CA ASN A 128 -8.89 -1.48 12.48
C ASN A 128 -10.33 -1.45 12.18
N ARG A 129 -10.86 -0.28 11.94
CA ARG A 129 -12.25 -0.19 11.73
C ARG A 129 -12.71 -1.03 10.58
N MET A 130 -11.86 -1.22 9.60
CA MET A 130 -12.24 -2.00 8.47
C MET A 130 -12.07 -3.48 8.69
N ILE A 131 -11.29 -3.91 9.63
CA ILE A 131 -11.11 -5.31 9.85
C ILE A 131 -11.61 -5.79 11.17
N ASP A 132 -12.22 -4.95 11.96
CA ASP A 132 -12.77 -5.37 13.20
C ASP A 132 -13.64 -6.58 13.07
N GLN A 133 -14.54 -6.58 12.14
CA GLN A 133 -15.40 -7.68 11.99
C GLN A 133 -14.65 -8.91 11.61
N ASP A 134 -13.71 -8.78 10.74
CA ASP A 134 -12.97 -9.90 10.34
C ASP A 134 -12.16 -10.44 11.47
N ASP A 135 -11.65 -9.58 12.26
CA ASP A 135 -10.86 -9.96 13.35
C ASP A 135 -11.61 -10.87 14.27
N SER A 136 -12.77 -10.50 14.65
CA SER A 136 -13.51 -11.31 15.53
C SER A 136 -13.82 -12.62 14.86
N HIS A 137 -14.07 -12.59 13.61
CA HIS A 137 -14.40 -13.78 12.91
C HIS A 137 -13.21 -14.71 12.84
N SER A 138 -12.07 -14.20 12.52
CA SER A 138 -10.96 -15.07 12.39
C SER A 138 -10.58 -15.67 13.70
N LYS A 139 -10.77 -14.99 14.75
CA LYS A 139 -10.43 -15.54 15.99
C LYS A 139 -11.25 -16.74 16.25
N GLU A 140 -12.44 -16.73 15.93
CA GLU A 140 -13.23 -17.85 16.15
C GLU A 140 -12.84 -18.96 15.30
N SER A 141 -12.49 -18.75 14.12
CA SER A 141 -12.20 -19.85 13.27
C SER A 141 -10.92 -20.48 13.66
N SER A 142 -10.09 -19.85 14.33
CA SER A 142 -8.91 -20.54 14.74
C SER A 142 -9.14 -21.18 16.07
#